data_dde32fec303241e6c2feb6da4e681efa
#
_entry.id   dde32fec303241e6c2feb6da4e681efa
#
_cell.length_a   1.000
_cell.length_b   1.000
_cell.length_c   1.000
_cell.angle_alpha   90.00
_cell.angle_beta   90.00
_cell.angle_gamma   90.00
#
_symmetry.space_group_name_H-M   'P 1'
#
loop_
_entity.id
_entity.type
_entity.pdbx_description
1 polymer ?
#
loop_
_entity_poly.entity_id
_entity_poly.type
_entity_poly.pdbx_seq_one_letter_code
_entity_poly.pdbx_strand_id
1 'polypeptide(L)'
;AEDAIRMMLAEGGPAEGITYEQLQEGPVRLNVADPDIPFLAQIRDLAPFPPVSLPAAIEKTAAFVPTGRIEFYKDEDQFLAAGEQVPTYKPPFDDAANPPDQYPLRLLTPHSKWRIHSSYGNNPWMEEIHGGKPPVLIHPDDADSRGIADGDLIEVANTRGRVVAWAHVTESAKPGSVTLHEGWWPRTFKAGKGVNELTSSAVNPIHEVHYVPNMWAPSTGWKDCNCQVRKV
;
A
#
# COMPACT_ATOMS: atom_id res chain seq x y z
N ALA A 1 -17.51 0.12 17.34
CA ALA A 1 -17.10 1.38 16.71
C ALA A 1 -17.13 2.52 17.75
N GLU A 2 -18.23 2.69 18.51
CA GLU A 2 -18.38 3.74 19.52
C GLU A 2 -17.26 3.71 20.56
N ASP A 3 -16.97 2.56 21.17
CA ASP A 3 -15.93 2.41 22.19
C ASP A 3 -14.55 2.82 21.67
N ALA A 4 -14.26 2.51 20.41
CA ALA A 4 -13.01 2.91 19.77
C ALA A 4 -12.92 4.43 19.61
N ILE A 5 -14.02 5.08 19.22
CA ILE A 5 -14.07 6.55 19.11
C ILE A 5 -13.89 7.19 20.49
N ARG A 6 -14.58 6.72 21.50
CA ARG A 6 -14.44 7.21 22.88
C ARG A 6 -13.00 7.07 23.40
N MET A 7 -12.37 5.94 23.09
CA MET A 7 -10.98 5.70 23.45
C MET A 7 -10.04 6.68 22.77
N MET A 8 -10.22 6.93 21.46
CA MET A 8 -9.43 7.91 20.72
C MET A 8 -9.62 9.34 21.23
N LEU A 9 -10.83 9.72 21.59
CA LEU A 9 -11.12 11.04 22.19
C LEU A 9 -10.49 11.20 23.58
N ALA A 10 -10.43 10.12 24.35
CA ALA A 10 -9.81 10.11 25.69
C ALA A 10 -8.28 10.27 25.66
N GLU A 11 -7.62 10.03 24.54
CA GLU A 11 -6.19 10.26 24.37
C GLU A 11 -5.84 11.77 24.40
N GLY A 12 -6.81 12.65 24.24
CA GLY A 12 -6.61 14.10 24.34
C GLY A 12 -5.97 14.73 23.10
N GLY A 13 -5.06 15.67 23.31
CA GLY A 13 -4.41 16.43 22.23
C GLY A 13 -5.40 17.34 21.51
N PRO A 14 -5.40 17.37 20.15
CA PRO A 14 -6.34 18.20 19.40
C PRO A 14 -7.82 17.89 19.64
N ALA A 15 -8.11 16.71 20.17
CA ALA A 15 -9.48 16.26 20.49
C ALA A 15 -9.85 16.45 21.96
N GLU A 16 -8.98 17.06 22.78
CA GLU A 16 -9.24 17.27 24.21
C GLU A 16 -10.56 18.02 24.46
N GLY A 17 -11.39 17.47 25.32
CA GLY A 17 -12.70 18.03 25.65
C GLY A 17 -13.81 17.79 24.62
N ILE A 18 -13.51 17.13 23.51
CA ILE A 18 -14.51 16.70 22.53
C ILE A 18 -15.12 15.37 23.00
N THR A 19 -16.46 15.29 23.00
CA THR A 19 -17.16 14.08 23.40
C THR A 19 -17.80 13.36 22.22
N TYR A 20 -18.08 12.08 22.41
CA TYR A 20 -18.78 11.27 21.40
C TYR A 20 -20.17 11.82 21.08
N GLU A 21 -20.88 12.31 22.10
CA GLU A 21 -22.22 12.89 21.97
C GLU A 21 -22.20 14.14 21.09
N GLN A 22 -21.20 15.01 21.26
CA GLN A 22 -21.03 16.17 20.39
C GLN A 22 -20.80 15.77 18.93
N LEU A 23 -20.03 14.69 18.67
CA LEU A 23 -19.81 14.20 17.32
C LEU A 23 -21.06 13.59 16.68
N GLN A 24 -22.02 13.12 17.49
CA GLN A 24 -23.31 12.67 16.99
C GLN A 24 -24.23 13.82 16.57
N GLU A 25 -24.08 14.98 17.18
CA GLU A 25 -24.83 16.19 16.84
C GLU A 25 -24.31 16.85 15.56
N GLY A 26 -23.02 16.65 15.24
CA GLY A 26 -22.40 17.21 14.04
C GLY A 26 -20.86 17.28 14.09
N PRO A 27 -20.25 17.83 13.05
CA PRO A 27 -18.81 18.05 13.03
C PRO A 27 -18.35 19.00 14.13
N VAL A 28 -17.30 18.60 14.86
CA VAL A 28 -16.71 19.42 15.91
C VAL A 28 -15.30 19.85 15.46
N ARG A 29 -14.99 21.15 15.66
CA ARG A 29 -13.67 21.68 15.34
C ARG A 29 -12.63 21.17 16.34
N LEU A 30 -11.51 20.67 15.86
CA LEU A 30 -10.39 20.28 16.69
C LEU A 30 -9.72 21.51 17.35
N ASN A 31 -9.15 21.31 18.54
CA ASN A 31 -8.34 22.31 19.24
C ASN A 31 -6.94 22.36 18.64
N VAL A 32 -6.80 23.01 17.50
CA VAL A 32 -5.51 23.18 16.81
C VAL A 32 -4.95 24.55 17.17
N ALA A 33 -3.72 24.55 17.68
CA ALA A 33 -3.09 25.79 18.19
C ALA A 33 -2.90 26.85 17.10
N ASP A 34 -2.61 26.42 15.87
CA ASP A 34 -2.44 27.29 14.72
C ASP A 34 -2.93 26.64 13.43
N PRO A 35 -4.26 26.66 13.19
CA PRO A 35 -4.86 25.96 12.07
C PRO A 35 -4.54 26.57 10.71
N ASP A 36 -4.01 27.79 10.69
CA ASP A 36 -3.85 28.57 9.47
C ASP A 36 -2.41 28.53 8.92
N ILE A 37 -1.46 27.92 9.65
CA ILE A 37 -0.10 27.74 9.16
C ILE A 37 -0.03 26.58 8.17
N PRO A 38 0.29 26.82 6.90
CA PRO A 38 0.48 25.76 5.92
C PRO A 38 1.64 24.85 6.32
N PHE A 39 1.47 23.55 6.17
CA PHE A 39 2.49 22.53 6.48
C PHE A 39 3.86 22.84 5.86
N LEU A 40 3.89 23.30 4.60
CA LEU A 40 5.14 23.68 3.91
C LEU A 40 5.81 24.93 4.51
N ALA A 41 5.04 25.88 5.02
CA ALA A 41 5.62 27.05 5.70
C ALA A 41 6.28 26.63 7.02
N GLN A 42 5.66 25.71 7.74
CA GLN A 42 6.23 25.13 8.96
C GLN A 42 7.56 24.42 8.68
N ILE A 43 7.64 23.66 7.59
CA ILE A 43 8.88 22.99 7.20
C ILE A 43 9.94 24.00 6.73
N ARG A 44 9.55 25.01 5.95
CA ARG A 44 10.47 26.02 5.42
C ARG A 44 11.18 26.80 6.50
N ASP A 45 10.47 27.19 7.54
CA ASP A 45 10.99 28.03 8.61
C ASP A 45 11.81 27.26 9.64
N LEU A 46 11.90 25.96 9.45
CA LEU A 46 12.58 25.04 10.35
C LEU A 46 13.75 24.36 9.65
N ALA A 47 14.84 25.02 9.73
CA ALA A 47 16.11 24.43 9.34
C ALA A 47 16.88 24.04 10.61
N PRO A 48 17.31 22.82 10.68
CA PRO A 48 16.96 21.62 9.93
C PRO A 48 15.80 20.88 10.59
N PHE A 49 15.29 19.82 10.01
CA PHE A 49 14.24 19.00 10.61
C PHE A 49 14.35 18.80 12.14
N PRO A 50 13.24 18.71 12.85
CA PRO A 50 11.86 18.61 12.50
C PRO A 50 11.08 19.92 12.66
N PRO A 51 9.84 19.91 12.17
CA PRO A 51 8.92 21.01 12.31
C PRO A 51 8.63 21.33 13.78
N VAL A 52 8.86 22.54 14.16
CA VAL A 52 8.78 23.07 15.53
C VAL A 52 7.34 23.24 16.01
N SER A 53 6.38 23.23 15.11
CA SER A 53 4.97 23.35 15.45
C SER A 53 4.36 22.06 16.06
N LEU A 54 5.16 21.02 16.21
CA LEU A 54 4.73 19.82 16.90
C LEU A 54 4.74 20.07 18.43
N PRO A 55 3.72 19.61 19.18
CA PRO A 55 3.67 19.77 20.61
C PRO A 55 4.94 19.30 21.32
N ALA A 56 5.28 19.89 22.45
CA ALA A 56 6.45 19.55 23.26
C ALA A 56 6.60 18.04 23.59
N ALA A 57 5.52 17.26 23.47
CA ALA A 57 5.59 15.81 23.52
C ALA A 57 6.38 15.20 22.35
N ILE A 58 6.46 15.91 21.25
CA ILE A 58 7.23 15.51 20.06
C ILE A 58 8.64 16.13 20.09
N GLU A 59 8.89 17.18 20.89
CA GLU A 59 10.27 17.57 21.20
C GLU A 59 11.07 16.43 21.82
N LYS A 60 10.42 15.56 22.57
CA LYS A 60 11.05 14.30 23.08
C LYS A 60 11.21 13.23 22.02
N THR A 61 10.51 13.34 20.89
CA THR A 61 10.67 12.52 19.69
C THR A 61 11.42 13.26 18.58
N ALA A 62 11.98 14.43 18.84
CA ALA A 62 13.05 15.00 18.05
C ALA A 62 14.28 14.09 17.97
N ALA A 63 14.26 13.00 18.72
CA ALA A 63 15.04 11.80 18.47
C ALA A 63 14.85 11.16 17.08
N PHE A 64 13.85 11.57 16.29
CA PHE A 64 13.72 11.13 14.91
C PHE A 64 14.85 11.60 13.98
N VAL A 65 15.46 12.73 14.28
CA VAL A 65 16.63 13.25 13.54
C VAL A 65 17.56 13.94 14.54
N PRO A 66 18.32 13.19 15.32
CA PRO A 66 19.16 13.74 16.41
C PRO A 66 20.13 14.82 15.94
N THR A 67 20.62 14.70 14.72
CA THR A 67 21.57 15.67 14.13
C THR A 67 20.87 16.90 13.57
N GLY A 68 19.55 16.89 13.43
CA GLY A 68 18.78 17.90 12.73
C GLY A 68 19.13 18.04 11.25
N ARG A 69 19.71 17.04 10.62
CA ARG A 69 20.11 16.99 9.21
C ARG A 69 19.53 15.76 8.53
N ILE A 70 19.55 15.72 7.21
CA ILE A 70 19.23 14.48 6.48
C ILE A 70 20.27 13.43 6.84
N GLU A 71 19.82 12.31 7.40
CA GLU A 71 20.67 11.21 7.82
C GLU A 71 20.64 10.11 6.78
N PHE A 72 21.79 9.76 6.23
CA PHE A 72 21.98 8.66 5.29
C PHE A 72 22.40 7.37 5.99
N TYR A 73 22.89 7.47 7.18
CA TYR A 73 23.29 6.35 8.05
C TYR A 73 22.47 6.40 9.33
N LYS A 74 21.86 5.26 9.68
CA LYS A 74 21.07 5.06 10.88
C LYS A 74 21.82 4.18 11.85
N ASP A 75 22.27 4.74 12.97
CA ASP A 75 23.04 4.03 14.00
C ASP A 75 22.19 3.47 15.14
N GLU A 76 20.88 3.56 15.02
CA GLU A 76 19.98 2.97 16.00
C GLU A 76 20.03 1.44 15.93
N ASP A 77 20.01 0.81 17.09
CA ASP A 77 20.18 -0.64 17.26
C ASP A 77 19.29 -1.50 16.33
N GLN A 78 18.06 -1.07 16.10
CA GLN A 78 17.13 -1.78 15.22
C GLN A 78 17.57 -1.79 13.75
N PHE A 79 18.13 -0.67 13.26
CA PHE A 79 18.65 -0.60 11.89
C PHE A 79 19.94 -1.39 11.74
N LEU A 80 20.80 -1.32 12.74
CA LEU A 80 22.04 -2.11 12.78
C LEU A 80 21.73 -3.61 12.81
N ALA A 81 20.81 -4.04 13.67
CA ALA A 81 20.39 -5.43 13.76
C ALA A 81 19.74 -5.96 12.47
N ALA A 82 19.02 -5.13 11.75
CA ALA A 82 18.41 -5.48 10.48
C ALA A 82 19.37 -5.38 9.28
N GLY A 83 20.57 -4.80 9.46
CA GLY A 83 21.49 -4.48 8.35
C GLY A 83 20.96 -3.39 7.42
N GLU A 84 20.15 -2.47 7.95
CA GLU A 84 19.47 -1.40 7.22
C GLU A 84 19.95 0.01 7.62
N GLN A 85 21.12 0.11 8.22
CA GLN A 85 21.73 1.38 8.60
C GLN A 85 21.99 2.31 7.41
N VAL A 86 22.09 1.77 6.21
CA VAL A 86 22.06 2.50 4.93
C VAL A 86 21.04 1.85 4.00
N PRO A 87 20.43 2.59 3.06
CA PRO A 87 19.57 1.98 2.04
C PRO A 87 20.30 0.87 1.28
N THR A 88 19.82 -0.35 1.41
CA THR A 88 20.43 -1.54 0.82
C THR A 88 19.36 -2.33 0.06
N TYR A 89 19.70 -2.82 -1.14
CA TYR A 89 18.81 -3.72 -1.85
C TYR A 89 18.63 -5.02 -1.05
N LYS A 90 17.38 -5.39 -0.86
CA LYS A 90 16.99 -6.70 -0.34
C LYS A 90 16.06 -7.37 -1.35
N PRO A 91 16.24 -8.66 -1.63
CA PRO A 91 15.31 -9.37 -2.49
C PRO A 91 13.90 -9.34 -1.88
N PRO A 92 12.84 -9.27 -2.72
CA PRO A 92 11.47 -9.37 -2.23
C PRO A 92 11.20 -10.77 -1.64
N PHE A 93 10.13 -10.90 -0.85
CA PHE A 93 9.73 -12.18 -0.24
C PHE A 93 9.55 -13.30 -1.27
N ASP A 94 8.97 -12.96 -2.41
CA ASP A 94 8.92 -13.87 -3.56
C ASP A 94 10.12 -13.57 -4.44
N ASP A 95 11.12 -14.46 -4.43
CA ASP A 95 12.35 -14.25 -5.21
C ASP A 95 12.07 -14.21 -6.70
N ALA A 96 12.34 -13.07 -7.31
CA ALA A 96 12.16 -12.87 -8.75
C ALA A 96 13.27 -13.51 -9.58
N ALA A 97 14.45 -13.71 -8.98
CA ALA A 97 15.58 -14.32 -9.67
C ALA A 97 15.45 -15.85 -9.74
N ASN A 98 14.78 -16.44 -8.76
CA ASN A 98 14.57 -17.89 -8.67
C ASN A 98 13.11 -18.20 -8.38
N PRO A 99 12.17 -17.91 -9.31
CA PRO A 99 10.78 -18.21 -9.09
C PRO A 99 10.57 -19.74 -9.04
N PRO A 100 9.66 -20.24 -8.19
CA PRO A 100 9.29 -21.65 -8.24
C PRO A 100 8.74 -22.04 -9.61
N ASP A 101 9.07 -23.21 -10.14
CA ASP A 101 8.61 -23.69 -11.45
C ASP A 101 7.10 -23.61 -11.64
N GLN A 102 6.35 -23.82 -10.56
CA GLN A 102 4.89 -23.75 -10.57
C GLN A 102 4.34 -22.32 -10.64
N TYR A 103 5.16 -21.28 -10.36
CA TYR A 103 4.79 -19.87 -10.38
C TYR A 103 5.85 -19.02 -11.11
N PRO A 104 6.07 -19.27 -12.40
CA PRO A 104 7.22 -18.71 -13.12
C PRO A 104 7.07 -17.25 -13.54
N LEU A 105 5.87 -16.69 -13.43
CA LEU A 105 5.60 -15.31 -13.82
C LEU A 105 5.69 -14.37 -12.63
N ARG A 106 6.08 -13.13 -12.91
CA ARG A 106 6.04 -12.04 -11.94
C ARG A 106 4.72 -11.28 -12.07
N LEU A 107 3.92 -11.26 -11.03
CA LEU A 107 2.74 -10.39 -10.94
C LEU A 107 3.16 -9.03 -10.41
N LEU A 108 2.85 -7.98 -11.15
CA LEU A 108 3.03 -6.58 -10.77
C LEU A 108 1.66 -5.95 -10.50
N THR A 109 1.54 -5.20 -9.41
CA THR A 109 0.29 -4.53 -9.02
C THR A 109 0.46 -3.01 -8.90
N PRO A 110 0.81 -2.33 -10.01
CA PRO A 110 1.00 -0.88 -10.00
C PRO A 110 -0.33 -0.13 -9.87
N HIS A 111 -0.22 1.17 -9.62
CA HIS A 111 -1.37 2.08 -9.67
C HIS A 111 -2.04 2.08 -11.04
N SER A 112 -3.36 2.19 -11.04
CA SER A 112 -4.10 2.40 -12.28
C SER A 112 -4.08 3.89 -12.67
N LYS A 113 -4.29 4.18 -13.95
CA LYS A 113 -4.28 5.54 -14.49
C LYS A 113 -5.39 6.44 -13.91
N TRP A 114 -6.55 5.85 -13.59
CA TRP A 114 -7.77 6.60 -13.31
C TRP A 114 -8.27 6.47 -11.87
N ARG A 115 -7.49 5.84 -10.99
CA ARG A 115 -7.86 5.60 -9.60
C ARG A 115 -6.72 5.99 -8.66
N ILE A 116 -7.09 6.33 -7.44
CA ILE A 116 -6.15 6.45 -6.32
C ILE A 116 -6.49 5.28 -5.40
N HIS A 117 -5.69 4.21 -5.47
CA HIS A 117 -5.98 2.94 -4.81
C HIS A 117 -7.41 2.46 -5.16
N SER A 118 -8.25 2.13 -4.17
CA SER A 118 -9.64 1.72 -4.36
C SER A 118 -10.64 2.88 -4.45
N SER A 119 -10.18 4.13 -4.32
CA SER A 119 -11.04 5.30 -4.46
C SER A 119 -11.66 5.38 -5.85
N TYR A 120 -12.88 5.85 -5.91
CA TYR A 120 -13.71 5.93 -7.13
C TYR A 120 -14.12 4.59 -7.74
N GLY A 121 -13.75 3.45 -7.14
CA GLY A 121 -14.13 2.12 -7.62
C GLY A 121 -15.63 1.81 -7.54
N ASN A 122 -16.42 2.66 -6.89
CA ASN A 122 -17.88 2.60 -6.83
C ASN A 122 -18.56 3.65 -7.74
N ASN A 123 -17.79 4.42 -8.50
CA ASN A 123 -18.34 5.39 -9.46
C ASN A 123 -18.54 4.69 -10.82
N PRO A 124 -19.80 4.59 -11.33
CA PRO A 124 -20.10 3.90 -12.58
C PRO A 124 -19.34 4.45 -13.79
N TRP A 125 -19.16 5.76 -13.87
CA TRP A 125 -18.40 6.38 -14.96
C TRP A 125 -16.93 5.97 -14.94
N MET A 126 -16.34 5.89 -13.75
CA MET A 126 -14.97 5.44 -13.61
C MET A 126 -14.83 3.94 -13.92
N GLU A 127 -15.81 3.13 -13.57
CA GLU A 127 -15.85 1.73 -13.98
C GLU A 127 -15.93 1.59 -15.51
N GLU A 128 -16.78 2.38 -16.16
CA GLU A 128 -16.94 2.40 -17.63
C GLU A 128 -15.63 2.82 -18.33
N ILE A 129 -14.96 3.89 -17.88
CA ILE A 129 -13.67 4.35 -18.42
C ILE A 129 -12.59 3.24 -18.31
N HIS A 130 -12.66 2.41 -17.28
CA HIS A 130 -11.75 1.27 -17.10
C HIS A 130 -12.19 -0.01 -17.84
N GLY A 131 -13.28 0.03 -18.63
CA GLY A 131 -13.80 -1.13 -19.32
C GLY A 131 -14.63 -2.08 -18.44
N GLY A 132 -15.04 -1.66 -17.25
CA GLY A 132 -15.98 -2.38 -16.37
C GLY A 132 -15.46 -3.65 -15.71
N LYS A 133 -14.23 -4.07 -16.00
CA LYS A 133 -13.64 -5.34 -15.53
C LYS A 133 -12.13 -5.24 -15.38
N PRO A 134 -11.50 -5.92 -14.39
CA PRO A 134 -10.06 -5.89 -14.19
C PRO A 134 -9.31 -6.63 -15.32
N PRO A 135 -8.50 -5.95 -16.13
CA PRO A 135 -7.64 -6.60 -17.10
C PRO A 135 -6.37 -7.11 -16.42
N VAL A 136 -5.91 -8.28 -16.84
CA VAL A 136 -4.57 -8.78 -16.57
C VAL A 136 -3.76 -8.62 -17.84
N LEU A 137 -2.81 -7.69 -17.86
CA LEU A 137 -1.94 -7.47 -19.00
C LEU A 137 -0.92 -8.62 -19.05
N ILE A 138 -0.81 -9.27 -20.19
CA ILE A 138 0.09 -10.39 -20.42
C ILE A 138 0.75 -10.24 -21.80
N HIS A 139 2.07 -10.53 -21.86
CA HIS A 139 2.80 -10.49 -23.13
C HIS A 139 2.29 -11.59 -24.10
N PRO A 140 2.25 -11.34 -25.44
CA PRO A 140 1.82 -12.34 -26.41
C PRO A 140 2.53 -13.69 -26.25
N ASP A 141 3.85 -13.73 -26.12
CA ASP A 141 4.61 -14.98 -25.96
C ASP A 141 4.18 -15.78 -24.72
N ASP A 142 3.91 -15.08 -23.61
CA ASP A 142 3.43 -15.72 -22.38
C ASP A 142 1.98 -16.21 -22.51
N ALA A 143 1.16 -15.48 -23.24
CA ALA A 143 -0.22 -15.85 -23.53
C ALA A 143 -0.28 -17.08 -24.48
N ASP A 144 0.45 -17.04 -25.58
CA ASP A 144 0.50 -18.12 -26.58
C ASP A 144 0.97 -19.43 -25.97
N SER A 145 2.03 -19.40 -25.15
CA SER A 145 2.56 -20.57 -24.46
C SER A 145 1.55 -21.23 -23.51
N ARG A 146 0.46 -20.52 -23.15
CA ARG A 146 -0.61 -20.95 -22.24
C ARG A 146 -1.95 -21.12 -22.93
N GLY A 147 -2.02 -20.90 -24.25
CA GLY A 147 -3.26 -20.96 -25.03
C GLY A 147 -4.28 -19.90 -24.63
N ILE A 148 -3.81 -18.72 -24.21
CA ILE A 148 -4.63 -17.60 -23.77
C ILE A 148 -4.77 -16.61 -24.92
N ALA A 149 -6.01 -16.25 -25.25
CA ALA A 149 -6.33 -15.19 -26.18
C ALA A 149 -6.75 -13.90 -25.46
N ASP A 150 -6.68 -12.77 -26.16
CA ASP A 150 -7.16 -11.50 -25.63
C ASP A 150 -8.66 -11.60 -25.26
N GLY A 151 -9.01 -11.12 -24.09
CA GLY A 151 -10.37 -11.18 -23.54
C GLY A 151 -10.77 -12.50 -22.87
N ASP A 152 -9.92 -13.54 -22.94
CA ASP A 152 -10.19 -14.79 -22.22
C ASP A 152 -10.31 -14.58 -20.72
N LEU A 153 -11.15 -15.42 -20.09
CA LEU A 153 -11.19 -15.51 -18.65
C LEU A 153 -10.01 -16.35 -18.16
N ILE A 154 -9.22 -15.80 -17.26
CA ILE A 154 -8.00 -16.43 -16.77
C ILE A 154 -7.94 -16.43 -15.25
N GLU A 155 -7.34 -17.45 -14.69
CA GLU A 155 -6.97 -17.53 -13.28
C GLU A 155 -5.52 -17.06 -13.11
N VAL A 156 -5.28 -16.15 -12.19
CA VAL A 156 -3.97 -15.81 -11.66
C VAL A 156 -3.87 -16.41 -10.26
N ALA A 157 -2.86 -17.23 -10.01
CA ALA A 157 -2.75 -17.99 -8.76
C ALA A 157 -1.31 -18.05 -8.24
N ASN A 158 -1.18 -18.19 -6.93
CA ASN A 158 0.06 -18.52 -6.23
C ASN A 158 -0.22 -19.32 -4.95
N THR A 159 0.77 -19.48 -4.08
CA THR A 159 0.63 -20.23 -2.81
C THR A 159 -0.38 -19.61 -1.84
N ARG A 160 -0.67 -18.32 -1.96
CA ARG A 160 -1.58 -17.60 -1.05
C ARG A 160 -3.03 -17.69 -1.48
N GLY A 161 -3.27 -17.65 -2.78
CA GLY A 161 -4.63 -17.65 -3.28
C GLY A 161 -4.73 -17.59 -4.79
N ARG A 162 -5.92 -17.22 -5.25
CA ARG A 162 -6.24 -17.10 -6.68
C ARG A 162 -7.29 -16.04 -6.94
N VAL A 163 -7.19 -15.40 -8.09
CA VAL A 163 -8.20 -14.48 -8.62
C VAL A 163 -8.54 -14.85 -10.05
N VAL A 164 -9.76 -14.54 -10.48
CA VAL A 164 -10.23 -14.79 -11.84
C VAL A 164 -10.58 -13.45 -12.48
N ALA A 165 -9.90 -13.13 -13.58
CA ALA A 165 -9.99 -11.85 -14.29
C ALA A 165 -9.88 -12.06 -15.80
N TRP A 166 -9.78 -11.02 -16.58
CA TRP A 166 -9.77 -11.08 -18.04
C TRP A 166 -8.36 -10.78 -18.58
N ALA A 167 -7.89 -11.61 -19.51
CA ALA A 167 -6.64 -11.37 -20.20
C ALA A 167 -6.73 -10.12 -21.07
N HIS A 168 -5.68 -9.33 -21.05
CA HIS A 168 -5.42 -8.30 -22.04
C HIS A 168 -4.02 -8.57 -22.62
N VAL A 169 -4.01 -9.17 -23.81
CA VAL A 169 -2.78 -9.55 -24.49
C VAL A 169 -2.16 -8.33 -25.13
N THR A 170 -0.96 -7.94 -24.71
CA THR A 170 -0.33 -6.70 -25.16
C THR A 170 1.18 -6.73 -25.05
N GLU A 171 1.88 -6.18 -26.03
CA GLU A 171 3.33 -5.98 -26.01
C GLU A 171 3.81 -4.97 -24.96
N SER A 172 2.90 -4.21 -24.34
CA SER A 172 3.24 -3.33 -23.22
C SER A 172 3.55 -4.08 -21.93
N ALA A 173 3.14 -5.35 -21.82
CA ALA A 173 3.56 -6.24 -20.76
C ALA A 173 4.96 -6.78 -21.06
N LYS A 174 5.83 -6.86 -20.04
CA LYS A 174 7.16 -7.45 -20.22
C LYS A 174 7.05 -8.98 -20.21
N PRO A 175 7.73 -9.71 -21.13
CA PRO A 175 7.80 -11.16 -21.07
C PRO A 175 8.26 -11.66 -19.69
N GLY A 176 7.61 -12.74 -19.20
CA GLY A 176 7.84 -13.27 -17.86
C GLY A 176 7.12 -12.52 -16.74
N SER A 177 6.30 -11.51 -17.08
CA SER A 177 5.51 -10.77 -16.09
C SER A 177 4.08 -10.53 -16.55
N VAL A 178 3.19 -10.40 -15.59
CA VAL A 178 1.81 -9.97 -15.81
C VAL A 178 1.49 -8.77 -14.91
N THR A 179 0.62 -7.90 -15.38
CA THR A 179 0.23 -6.71 -14.64
C THR A 179 -1.26 -6.72 -14.35
N LEU A 180 -1.61 -6.61 -13.08
CA LEU A 180 -2.97 -6.43 -12.60
C LEU A 180 -3.01 -5.18 -11.71
N HIS A 181 -3.49 -4.09 -12.28
CA HIS A 181 -3.53 -2.82 -11.57
C HIS A 181 -4.30 -2.93 -10.25
N GLU A 182 -3.78 -2.31 -9.20
CA GLU A 182 -4.46 -2.24 -7.91
C GLU A 182 -5.75 -1.40 -7.96
N GLY A 183 -6.53 -1.45 -6.89
CA GLY A 183 -7.69 -0.59 -6.72
C GLY A 183 -9.01 -1.14 -7.26
N TRP A 184 -9.00 -2.28 -7.92
CA TRP A 184 -10.22 -2.97 -8.30
C TRP A 184 -10.90 -3.61 -7.08
N TRP A 185 -12.17 -3.36 -6.92
CA TRP A 185 -12.95 -3.94 -5.83
C TRP A 185 -13.20 -5.44 -6.09
N PRO A 186 -13.24 -6.28 -5.04
CA PRO A 186 -13.44 -7.73 -5.20
C PRO A 186 -14.67 -8.10 -6.04
N ARG A 187 -15.75 -7.32 -5.96
CA ARG A 187 -16.98 -7.54 -6.73
C ARG A 187 -16.80 -7.48 -8.26
N THR A 188 -15.74 -6.81 -8.73
CA THR A 188 -15.47 -6.67 -10.18
C THR A 188 -14.74 -7.88 -10.75
N PHE A 189 -14.17 -8.71 -9.90
CA PHE A 189 -13.57 -9.98 -10.30
C PHE A 189 -14.63 -11.08 -10.44
N LYS A 190 -14.42 -12.03 -11.35
CA LYS A 190 -15.41 -13.06 -11.65
C LYS A 190 -15.77 -13.93 -10.44
N ALA A 191 -14.81 -14.21 -9.56
CA ALA A 191 -15.00 -15.02 -8.35
C ALA A 191 -15.21 -14.19 -7.07
N GLY A 192 -15.36 -12.86 -7.17
CA GLY A 192 -15.55 -11.99 -6.01
C GLY A 192 -14.33 -11.87 -5.09
N LYS A 193 -13.14 -12.22 -5.59
CA LYS A 193 -11.87 -12.15 -4.86
C LYS A 193 -10.93 -11.18 -5.55
N GLY A 194 -10.35 -10.26 -4.79
CA GLY A 194 -9.47 -9.22 -5.31
C GLY A 194 -7.98 -9.57 -5.23
N VAL A 195 -7.15 -8.73 -5.80
CA VAL A 195 -5.69 -8.92 -5.92
C VAL A 195 -4.97 -9.17 -4.58
N ASN A 196 -5.52 -8.71 -3.48
CA ASN A 196 -4.95 -8.94 -2.15
C ASN A 196 -4.91 -10.43 -1.73
N GLU A 197 -5.70 -11.30 -2.40
CA GLU A 197 -5.59 -12.75 -2.22
C GLU A 197 -4.21 -13.30 -2.65
N LEU A 198 -3.49 -12.56 -3.52
CA LEU A 198 -2.21 -12.98 -4.09
C LEU A 198 -1.00 -12.35 -3.41
N THR A 199 -1.17 -11.17 -2.81
CA THR A 199 -0.06 -10.40 -2.25
C THR A 199 0.26 -10.80 -0.81
N SER A 200 1.52 -10.59 -0.41
CA SER A 200 1.94 -10.87 0.96
C SER A 200 1.50 -9.76 1.91
N SER A 201 1.09 -10.16 3.11
CA SER A 201 0.87 -9.25 4.25
C SER A 201 2.05 -9.26 5.24
N ALA A 202 3.16 -9.91 4.90
CA ALA A 202 4.35 -9.93 5.74
C ALA A 202 4.88 -8.51 5.98
N VAL A 203 5.29 -8.24 7.19
CA VAL A 203 5.85 -6.95 7.61
C VAL A 203 7.37 -7.02 7.46
N ASN A 204 8.00 -5.92 7.06
CA ASN A 204 9.45 -5.82 7.06
C ASN A 204 9.94 -5.94 8.52
N PRO A 205 10.95 -6.77 8.83
CA PRO A 205 11.45 -6.99 10.19
C PRO A 205 11.75 -5.71 10.97
N ILE A 206 12.27 -4.68 10.30
CA ILE A 206 12.53 -3.39 10.95
C ILE A 206 11.26 -2.70 11.46
N HIS A 207 10.09 -3.02 10.91
CA HIS A 207 8.81 -2.48 11.31
C HIS A 207 8.09 -3.33 12.36
N GLU A 208 8.52 -4.56 12.60
CA GLU A 208 7.89 -5.44 13.60
C GLU A 208 8.03 -4.86 15.01
N VAL A 209 9.16 -4.22 15.31
CA VAL A 209 9.44 -3.60 16.62
C VAL A 209 8.55 -2.39 16.89
N HIS A 210 8.08 -1.74 15.84
CA HIS A 210 7.24 -0.54 15.91
C HIS A 210 5.78 -0.79 15.56
N TYR A 211 5.40 -2.07 15.41
CA TYR A 211 4.00 -2.40 15.13
C TYR A 211 3.14 -2.10 16.34
N VAL A 212 2.37 -1.03 16.22
CA VAL A 212 1.33 -0.67 17.19
C VAL A 212 -0.02 -1.03 16.56
N PRO A 213 -0.92 -1.73 17.25
CA PRO A 213 -2.18 -2.22 16.67
C PRO A 213 -3.04 -1.18 15.97
N ASN A 214 -2.89 0.09 16.31
CA ASN A 214 -3.64 1.21 15.73
C ASN A 214 -2.80 2.04 14.73
N MET A 215 -1.55 1.69 14.51
CA MET A 215 -0.69 2.34 13.54
C MET A 215 -0.49 1.44 12.34
N TRP A 216 -0.55 2.05 11.16
CA TRP A 216 -0.30 1.38 9.93
C TRP A 216 1.19 1.01 9.79
N ALA A 217 1.47 -0.29 9.75
CA ALA A 217 2.80 -0.79 9.41
C ALA A 217 2.81 -1.21 7.93
N PRO A 218 3.59 -0.56 7.08
CA PRO A 218 3.59 -0.87 5.66
C PRO A 218 4.16 -2.26 5.42
N SER A 219 3.36 -3.11 4.76
CA SER A 219 3.87 -4.31 4.11
C SER A 219 4.55 -3.91 2.81
N THR A 220 5.75 -4.42 2.57
CA THR A 220 6.50 -4.15 1.34
C THR A 220 6.19 -5.14 0.22
N GLY A 221 5.47 -6.21 0.52
CA GLY A 221 5.21 -7.32 -0.40
C GLY A 221 3.97 -7.21 -1.27
N TRP A 222 3.27 -6.08 -1.29
CA TRP A 222 1.98 -5.95 -1.97
C TRP A 222 2.05 -5.46 -3.43
N LYS A 223 3.21 -5.05 -3.91
CA LYS A 223 3.39 -4.55 -5.28
C LYS A 223 3.83 -5.62 -6.27
N ASP A 224 4.41 -6.70 -5.81
CA ASP A 224 4.85 -7.79 -6.66
C ASP A 224 4.87 -9.15 -5.92
N CYS A 225 4.66 -10.21 -6.67
CA CYS A 225 4.77 -11.58 -6.18
C CYS A 225 4.92 -12.55 -7.36
N ASN A 226 5.33 -13.78 -7.08
CA ASN A 226 5.36 -14.82 -8.11
C ASN A 226 3.93 -15.37 -8.34
N CYS A 227 3.62 -15.74 -9.57
CA CYS A 227 2.32 -16.31 -9.94
C CYS A 227 2.40 -17.25 -11.15
N GLN A 228 1.31 -17.97 -11.35
CA GLN A 228 0.99 -18.68 -12.58
C GLN A 228 -0.32 -18.14 -13.14
N VAL A 229 -0.43 -18.13 -14.45
CA VAL A 229 -1.65 -17.76 -15.17
C VAL A 229 -2.10 -18.93 -16.03
N ARG A 230 -3.38 -19.22 -16.03
CA ARG A 230 -4.00 -20.26 -16.86
C ARG A 230 -5.40 -19.88 -17.29
N LYS A 231 -5.82 -20.39 -18.43
CA LYS A 231 -7.17 -20.22 -18.93
C LYS A 231 -8.15 -20.99 -18.03
N VAL A 232 -9.33 -20.40 -17.77
CA VAL A 232 -10.42 -20.99 -16.97
C VAL A 232 -11.37 -21.77 -17.86
#